data_ce4d2b4995c186667442dbd32637ada8
#
_entry.id   ce4d2b4995c186667442dbd32637ada8
#
_cell.length_a   1.000
_cell.length_b   1.000
_cell.length_c   1.000
_cell.angle_alpha   90.00
_cell.angle_beta   90.00
_cell.angle_gamma   90.00
#
_symmetry.space_group_name_H-M   'P 1'
#
loop_
_entity.id
_entity.type
_entity.pdbx_description
1 polymer ?
#
loop_
_entity_poly.entity_id
_entity_poly.type
_entity_poly.pdbx_seq_one_letter_code
_entity_poly.pdbx_strand_id
1 'polypeptide(L)'
;MNHNVTTYICGLKLDGFIKPVHIGPKLVFIDCGARQGENFMWDGVTPDSGIMSRNLQVCLSRPGIPIVASSLRGAEIHMFEPNSMWKKERHEIAKEVSKSALAVYVHDCAVWTKNEKKNFFVGIDEFGDLGSSLCEDKNEKLDRENPCDVDCIDLADFIIKNFKVSDNVILKIDVEGAEYDILPCMINIQECMERIDSLFVEWHPNFFPEKHSQLFPQLVQIFSHLSVQNGLHYAPWHPAW
;
A
#
# COMPACT_ATOMS: atom_id res chain seq x y z
N MET A 1 -22.82 -12.92 -10.68
CA MET A 1 -21.71 -11.98 -11.01
C MET A 1 -20.43 -12.67 -10.58
N ASN A 2 -19.49 -12.88 -11.51
CA ASN A 2 -18.23 -13.54 -11.17
C ASN A 2 -17.37 -12.55 -10.42
N HIS A 3 -17.10 -12.84 -9.15
CA HIS A 3 -16.20 -12.06 -8.32
C HIS A 3 -14.76 -12.43 -8.69
N ASN A 4 -14.01 -11.45 -9.21
CA ASN A 4 -12.65 -11.68 -9.69
C ASN A 4 -11.67 -11.36 -8.57
N VAL A 5 -11.25 -12.38 -7.82
CA VAL A 5 -10.01 -12.31 -7.01
C VAL A 5 -8.90 -12.86 -7.89
N THR A 6 -7.90 -12.05 -8.16
CA THR A 6 -6.73 -12.47 -8.94
C THR A 6 -5.50 -12.42 -8.06
N THR A 7 -4.80 -13.54 -7.95
CA THR A 7 -3.54 -13.64 -7.21
C THR A 7 -2.37 -13.37 -8.15
N TYR A 8 -1.43 -12.54 -7.73
CA TYR A 8 -0.17 -12.32 -8.42
C TYR A 8 0.99 -12.80 -7.56
N ILE A 9 1.99 -13.36 -8.20
CA ILE A 9 3.32 -13.55 -7.60
C ILE A 9 4.27 -12.68 -8.40
N CYS A 10 4.92 -11.72 -7.75
CA CYS A 10 5.92 -10.82 -8.34
C CYS A 10 5.42 -10.10 -9.61
N GLY A 11 4.16 -9.66 -9.59
CA GLY A 11 3.56 -8.98 -10.74
C GLY A 11 3.15 -9.91 -11.89
N LEU A 12 3.37 -11.24 -11.78
CA LEU A 12 2.91 -12.21 -12.75
C LEU A 12 1.50 -12.68 -12.41
N LYS A 13 0.60 -12.62 -13.38
CA LYS A 13 -0.77 -13.12 -13.25
C LYS A 13 -0.76 -14.64 -13.21
N LEU A 14 -1.26 -15.24 -12.12
CA LEU A 14 -1.33 -16.70 -11.98
C LEU A 14 -2.57 -17.32 -12.64
N ASP A 15 -3.64 -16.57 -12.71
CA ASP A 15 -4.92 -17.06 -13.25
C ASP A 15 -5.21 -16.39 -14.58
N GLY A 16 -5.63 -17.15 -15.58
CA GLY A 16 -5.91 -16.69 -16.93
C GLY A 16 -7.10 -15.71 -17.07
N PHE A 17 -7.43 -14.91 -16.06
CA PHE A 17 -8.54 -13.97 -16.10
C PHE A 17 -8.24 -12.76 -16.99
N ILE A 18 -9.17 -12.48 -17.88
CA ILE A 18 -9.15 -11.27 -18.71
C ILE A 18 -9.42 -10.09 -17.78
N LYS A 19 -8.46 -9.13 -17.71
CA LYS A 19 -8.66 -7.87 -17.00
C LYS A 19 -9.90 -7.18 -17.57
N PRO A 20 -10.89 -6.79 -16.76
CA PRO A 20 -12.05 -6.08 -17.29
C PRO A 20 -11.58 -4.81 -17.99
N VAL A 21 -12.03 -4.57 -19.22
CA VAL A 21 -11.75 -3.33 -19.94
C VAL A 21 -12.62 -2.24 -19.32
N HIS A 22 -12.00 -1.43 -18.47
CA HIS A 22 -12.65 -0.24 -17.92
C HIS A 22 -12.40 0.94 -18.87
N ILE A 23 -13.47 1.57 -19.33
CA ILE A 23 -13.40 2.76 -20.18
C ILE A 23 -13.64 3.98 -19.27
N GLY A 24 -12.58 4.70 -18.91
CA GLY A 24 -12.62 5.90 -18.06
C GLY A 24 -11.59 5.86 -16.93
N PRO A 25 -11.50 6.94 -16.13
CA PRO A 25 -10.66 6.98 -14.94
C PRO A 25 -11.07 5.90 -13.94
N LYS A 26 -10.08 5.22 -13.37
CA LYS A 26 -10.29 4.22 -12.32
C LYS A 26 -10.09 4.85 -10.96
N LEU A 27 -10.82 4.36 -9.96
CA LEU A 27 -10.43 4.52 -8.56
C LEU A 27 -9.56 3.33 -8.18
N VAL A 28 -8.35 3.59 -7.72
CA VAL A 28 -7.35 2.57 -7.40
C VAL A 28 -6.87 2.74 -5.97
N PHE A 29 -6.85 1.65 -5.23
CA PHE A 29 -6.22 1.58 -3.91
C PHE A 29 -5.02 0.65 -3.97
N ILE A 30 -3.88 1.14 -3.49
CA ILE A 30 -2.65 0.36 -3.33
C ILE A 30 -2.31 0.37 -1.86
N ASP A 31 -2.39 -0.80 -1.22
CA ASP A 31 -2.05 -1.03 0.18
C ASP A 31 -0.74 -1.79 0.27
N CYS A 32 0.32 -1.10 0.64
CA CYS A 32 1.63 -1.69 0.87
C CYS A 32 1.81 -1.93 2.36
N GLY A 33 2.03 -3.19 2.75
CA GLY A 33 1.91 -3.67 4.13
C GLY A 33 0.45 -3.98 4.48
N ALA A 34 -0.19 -4.79 3.65
CA ALA A 34 -1.62 -5.08 3.77
C ALA A 34 -1.94 -6.09 4.88
N ARG A 35 -0.93 -6.77 5.43
CA ARG A 35 -1.06 -7.80 6.47
C ARG A 35 -2.21 -8.80 6.16
N GLN A 36 -3.28 -8.76 6.93
CA GLN A 36 -4.49 -9.57 6.70
C GLN A 36 -5.41 -8.97 5.63
N GLY A 37 -5.22 -7.71 5.25
CA GLY A 37 -6.13 -6.96 4.37
C GLY A 37 -7.27 -6.26 5.12
N GLU A 38 -7.16 -6.15 6.45
CA GLU A 38 -8.17 -5.58 7.34
C GLU A 38 -8.48 -4.11 7.05
N ASN A 39 -7.57 -3.39 6.39
CA ASN A 39 -7.78 -2.02 5.97
C ASN A 39 -9.02 -1.83 5.08
N PHE A 40 -9.46 -2.88 4.40
CA PHE A 40 -10.62 -2.88 3.52
C PHE A 40 -11.87 -3.51 4.16
N MET A 41 -11.75 -4.04 5.37
CA MET A 41 -12.88 -4.55 6.14
C MET A 41 -13.63 -3.41 6.80
N TRP A 42 -14.76 -3.05 6.24
CA TRP A 42 -15.67 -2.10 6.87
C TRP A 42 -16.99 -2.79 7.17
N ASP A 43 -17.32 -2.89 8.44
CA ASP A 43 -18.58 -3.46 8.90
C ASP A 43 -19.74 -2.46 8.90
N GLY A 44 -19.49 -1.19 8.60
CA GLY A 44 -20.50 -0.12 8.56
C GLY A 44 -21.06 0.29 9.94
N VAL A 45 -20.59 -0.31 11.02
CA VAL A 45 -21.20 -0.17 12.35
C VAL A 45 -20.22 0.38 13.38
N THR A 46 -18.93 0.03 13.30
CA THR A 46 -17.94 0.46 14.28
C THR A 46 -17.15 1.66 13.79
N PRO A 47 -17.20 2.80 14.52
CA PRO A 47 -16.43 4.02 14.18
C PRO A 47 -14.91 3.79 14.15
N ASP A 48 -14.44 2.73 14.77
CA ASP A 48 -13.02 2.38 14.94
C ASP A 48 -12.54 1.32 13.95
N SER A 49 -13.42 0.70 13.21
CA SER A 49 -13.07 -0.27 12.17
C SER A 49 -12.56 0.44 10.92
N GLY A 50 -11.36 0.92 10.99
CA GLY A 50 -10.70 1.36 9.80
C GLY A 50 -10.35 2.83 9.78
N ILE A 51 -9.11 3.07 10.17
CA ILE A 51 -8.38 4.30 9.86
C ILE A 51 -8.48 4.62 8.36
N MET A 52 -8.53 3.60 7.49
CA MET A 52 -8.84 3.73 6.06
C MET A 52 -10.17 4.42 5.81
N SER A 53 -11.22 4.09 6.54
CA SER A 53 -12.53 4.68 6.29
C SER A 53 -12.56 6.19 6.55
N ARG A 54 -11.84 6.68 7.56
CA ARG A 54 -11.74 8.14 7.84
C ARG A 54 -10.85 8.84 6.83
N ASN A 55 -9.68 8.31 6.56
CA ASN A 55 -8.76 8.89 5.60
C ASN A 55 -9.31 8.75 4.17
N LEU A 56 -9.98 7.66 3.89
CA LEU A 56 -10.71 7.44 2.65
C LEU A 56 -11.83 8.48 2.48
N GLN A 57 -12.64 8.75 3.49
CA GLN A 57 -13.68 9.77 3.43
C GLN A 57 -13.10 11.16 3.16
N VAL A 58 -11.94 11.50 3.73
CA VAL A 58 -11.24 12.74 3.43
C VAL A 58 -10.77 12.80 1.98
N CYS A 59 -10.22 11.71 1.44
CA CYS A 59 -9.81 11.64 0.04
C CYS A 59 -11.01 11.74 -0.90
N LEU A 60 -12.11 11.07 -0.57
CA LEU A 60 -13.31 10.98 -1.39
C LEU A 60 -14.16 12.25 -1.35
N SER A 61 -13.98 13.10 -0.34
CA SER A 61 -14.63 14.43 -0.28
C SER A 61 -13.92 15.49 -1.12
N ARG A 62 -12.83 15.14 -1.83
CA ARG A 62 -12.12 16.11 -2.70
C ARG A 62 -12.87 16.35 -4.01
N PRO A 63 -12.84 17.60 -4.53
CA PRO A 63 -13.37 17.89 -5.86
C PRO A 63 -12.67 17.05 -6.94
N GLY A 64 -13.45 16.34 -7.74
CA GLY A 64 -12.93 15.51 -8.84
C GLY A 64 -12.82 14.01 -8.54
N ILE A 65 -12.84 13.61 -7.27
CA ILE A 65 -13.00 12.19 -6.93
C ILE A 65 -14.50 11.90 -6.82
N PRO A 66 -15.06 10.97 -7.60
CA PRO A 66 -16.48 10.64 -7.52
C PRO A 66 -16.80 10.13 -6.12
N ILE A 67 -17.71 10.78 -5.41
CA ILE A 67 -18.22 10.39 -4.08
C ILE A 67 -19.07 9.08 -4.19
N VAL A 68 -18.60 8.09 -4.91
CA VAL A 68 -19.29 6.81 -5.02
C VAL A 68 -18.80 5.83 -3.98
N ALA A 69 -17.86 6.26 -3.18
CA ALA A 69 -17.15 5.38 -2.26
C ALA A 69 -17.58 5.48 -0.80
N SER A 70 -18.83 5.72 -0.54
CA SER A 70 -19.45 5.08 0.64
C SER A 70 -19.43 3.54 0.48
N SER A 71 -18.89 3.07 -0.65
CA SER A 71 -18.66 1.68 -0.97
C SER A 71 -17.46 1.60 -1.89
N LEU A 72 -16.60 0.61 -1.72
CA LEU A 72 -15.50 0.25 -2.63
C LEU A 72 -16.00 -0.14 -4.05
N ARG A 73 -17.24 0.21 -4.40
CA ARG A 73 -17.86 -0.08 -5.69
C ARG A 73 -17.09 0.59 -6.81
N GLY A 74 -16.61 -0.24 -7.73
CA GLY A 74 -15.88 0.25 -8.89
C GLY A 74 -14.39 0.53 -8.62
N ALA A 75 -13.89 0.29 -7.40
CA ALA A 75 -12.47 0.42 -7.10
C ALA A 75 -11.67 -0.81 -7.54
N GLU A 76 -10.49 -0.57 -8.08
CA GLU A 76 -9.44 -1.58 -8.26
C GLU A 76 -8.55 -1.54 -7.01
N ILE A 77 -8.33 -2.68 -6.36
CA ILE A 77 -7.61 -2.78 -5.09
C ILE A 77 -6.39 -3.68 -5.26
N HIS A 78 -5.24 -3.22 -4.82
CA HIS A 78 -3.99 -3.96 -4.79
C HIS A 78 -3.48 -4.06 -3.36
N MET A 79 -3.30 -5.29 -2.86
CA MET A 79 -2.80 -5.60 -1.52
C MET A 79 -1.41 -6.24 -1.65
N PHE A 80 -0.38 -5.57 -1.13
CA PHE A 80 1.01 -6.07 -1.12
C PHE A 80 1.41 -6.49 0.28
N GLU A 81 1.82 -7.74 0.45
CA GLU A 81 2.27 -8.27 1.74
C GLU A 81 3.15 -9.50 1.54
N PRO A 82 4.42 -9.45 1.93
CA PRO A 82 5.35 -10.58 1.80
C PRO A 82 5.15 -11.65 2.86
N ASN A 83 4.60 -11.30 4.06
CA ASN A 83 4.45 -12.24 5.15
C ASN A 83 3.43 -13.34 4.81
N SER A 84 3.93 -14.55 4.64
CA SER A 84 3.10 -15.72 4.30
C SER A 84 2.20 -16.17 5.44
N MET A 85 2.46 -15.75 6.69
CA MET A 85 1.65 -16.11 7.85
C MET A 85 0.19 -15.66 7.66
N TRP A 86 -0.02 -14.49 7.10
CA TRP A 86 -1.34 -13.88 6.87
C TRP A 86 -1.94 -14.16 5.49
N LYS A 87 -1.29 -15.00 4.70
CA LYS A 87 -1.71 -15.26 3.33
C LYS A 87 -3.14 -15.75 3.23
N LYS A 88 -3.52 -16.71 4.06
CA LYS A 88 -4.86 -17.31 4.04
C LYS A 88 -5.93 -16.28 4.37
N GLU A 89 -5.76 -15.56 5.47
CA GLU A 89 -6.68 -14.53 5.96
C GLU A 89 -6.82 -13.41 4.92
N ARG A 90 -5.72 -12.93 4.36
CA ARG A 90 -5.70 -11.90 3.31
C ARG A 90 -6.50 -12.33 2.08
N HIS A 91 -6.35 -13.58 1.64
CA HIS A 91 -7.12 -14.10 0.51
C HIS A 91 -8.61 -14.24 0.82
N GLU A 92 -8.98 -14.60 2.05
CA GLU A 92 -10.37 -14.66 2.49
C GLU A 92 -11.00 -13.26 2.52
N ILE A 93 -10.28 -12.28 3.08
CA ILE A 93 -10.71 -10.88 3.09
C ILE A 93 -10.82 -10.32 1.66
N ALA A 94 -9.81 -10.57 0.82
CA ALA A 94 -9.85 -10.13 -0.58
C ALA A 94 -11.07 -10.69 -1.33
N LYS A 95 -11.45 -11.93 -1.06
CA LYS A 95 -12.66 -12.55 -1.60
C LYS A 95 -13.94 -11.86 -1.12
N GLU A 96 -14.00 -11.46 0.14
CA GLU A 96 -15.13 -10.71 0.68
C GLU A 96 -15.23 -9.32 0.05
N VAL A 97 -14.12 -8.58 0.02
CA VAL A 97 -14.02 -7.24 -0.56
C VAL A 97 -14.37 -7.25 -2.05
N SER A 98 -14.01 -8.31 -2.77
CA SER A 98 -14.29 -8.44 -4.22
C SER A 98 -15.79 -8.49 -4.56
N LYS A 99 -16.66 -8.69 -3.56
CA LYS A 99 -18.13 -8.60 -3.77
C LYS A 99 -18.57 -7.16 -4.02
N SER A 100 -17.81 -6.18 -3.56
CA SER A 100 -18.11 -4.74 -3.69
C SER A 100 -17.16 -4.01 -4.62
N ALA A 101 -15.89 -4.41 -4.69
CA ALA A 101 -14.89 -3.82 -5.55
C ALA A 101 -15.05 -4.24 -7.03
N LEU A 102 -14.48 -3.45 -7.94
CA LEU A 102 -14.36 -3.80 -9.36
C LEU A 102 -13.42 -5.00 -9.55
N ALA A 103 -12.27 -4.95 -8.88
CA ALA A 103 -11.28 -6.02 -8.86
C ALA A 103 -10.43 -5.92 -7.58
N VAL A 104 -9.97 -7.07 -7.09
CA VAL A 104 -9.02 -7.15 -5.98
C VAL A 104 -7.85 -8.04 -6.39
N TYR A 105 -6.65 -7.52 -6.22
CA TYR A 105 -5.40 -8.18 -6.56
C TYR A 105 -4.58 -8.36 -5.29
N VAL A 106 -4.28 -9.61 -4.95
CA VAL A 106 -3.40 -9.94 -3.84
C VAL A 106 -2.02 -10.27 -4.38
N HIS A 107 -1.02 -9.54 -3.90
CA HIS A 107 0.38 -9.69 -4.25
C HIS A 107 1.12 -10.23 -3.03
N ASP A 108 1.46 -11.52 -3.05
CA ASP A 108 2.24 -12.18 -2.00
C ASP A 108 3.74 -11.85 -2.19
N CYS A 109 4.07 -10.57 -2.20
CA CYS A 109 5.41 -10.04 -2.37
C CYS A 109 5.57 -8.69 -1.67
N ALA A 110 6.79 -8.28 -1.44
CA ALA A 110 7.10 -6.96 -0.90
C ALA A 110 7.12 -5.89 -2.00
N VAL A 111 6.91 -4.64 -1.62
CA VAL A 111 7.24 -3.48 -2.46
C VAL A 111 8.65 -2.99 -2.11
N TRP A 112 9.39 -2.55 -3.13
CA TRP A 112 10.76 -2.08 -2.99
C TRP A 112 11.10 -1.04 -4.07
N THR A 113 12.38 -0.71 -4.19
CA THR A 113 12.92 0.24 -5.18
C THR A 113 13.31 -0.41 -6.51
N LYS A 114 13.27 -1.75 -6.59
CA LYS A 114 13.56 -2.55 -7.79
C LYS A 114 13.02 -3.96 -7.67
N ASN A 115 12.91 -4.65 -8.80
CA ASN A 115 12.51 -6.06 -8.82
C ASN A 115 13.71 -6.95 -8.42
N GLU A 116 13.66 -7.54 -7.25
CA GLU A 116 14.71 -8.44 -6.73
C GLU A 116 14.17 -9.38 -5.65
N LYS A 117 14.99 -10.32 -5.19
CA LYS A 117 14.74 -11.08 -3.96
C LYS A 117 15.48 -10.43 -2.80
N LYS A 118 14.84 -10.39 -1.65
CA LYS A 118 15.42 -9.87 -0.41
C LYS A 118 15.10 -10.78 0.78
N ASN A 119 15.96 -10.70 1.78
CA ASN A 119 15.64 -11.24 3.09
C ASN A 119 14.51 -10.43 3.73
N PHE A 120 13.55 -11.14 4.28
CA PHE A 120 12.46 -10.60 5.08
C PHE A 120 12.57 -11.18 6.49
N PHE A 121 12.60 -10.31 7.48
CA PHE A 121 12.82 -10.65 8.87
C PHE A 121 11.50 -10.61 9.61
N VAL A 122 11.08 -11.75 10.16
CA VAL A 122 9.82 -11.86 10.91
C VAL A 122 10.02 -11.34 12.33
N GLY A 123 9.06 -10.59 12.83
CA GLY A 123 9.03 -10.12 14.22
C GLY A 123 8.87 -11.30 15.19
N ILE A 124 9.61 -11.27 16.31
CA ILE A 124 9.61 -12.30 17.36
C ILE A 124 9.31 -11.74 18.75
N ASP A 125 8.67 -10.59 18.84
CA ASP A 125 8.25 -9.97 20.08
C ASP A 125 6.90 -10.51 20.58
N GLU A 126 6.40 -9.93 21.66
CA GLU A 126 5.11 -10.30 22.25
C GLU A 126 3.89 -9.96 21.34
N PHE A 127 4.09 -9.07 20.38
CA PHE A 127 3.08 -8.70 19.38
C PHE A 127 3.17 -9.58 18.12
N GLY A 128 4.10 -10.55 18.11
CA GLY A 128 4.29 -11.49 17.01
C GLY A 128 4.93 -10.84 15.79
N ASP A 129 4.29 -11.01 14.64
CA ASP A 129 4.82 -10.61 13.33
C ASP A 129 4.50 -9.18 12.91
N LEU A 130 3.87 -8.38 13.78
CA LEU A 130 3.45 -6.99 13.44
C LEU A 130 4.60 -6.12 12.96
N GLY A 131 5.79 -6.32 13.52
CA GLY A 131 6.97 -5.56 13.18
C GLY A 131 7.87 -6.19 12.11
N SER A 132 7.40 -7.17 11.35
CA SER A 132 8.21 -7.84 10.32
C SER A 132 8.67 -6.86 9.22
N SER A 133 9.92 -6.97 8.76
CA SER A 133 10.54 -5.95 7.92
C SER A 133 11.52 -6.50 6.88
N LEU A 134 11.73 -5.77 5.79
CA LEU A 134 12.88 -5.94 4.88
C LEU A 134 14.17 -5.33 5.42
N CYS A 135 14.08 -4.51 6.47
CA CYS A 135 15.19 -3.77 7.04
C CYS A 135 15.82 -4.53 8.21
N GLU A 136 16.99 -5.11 7.99
CA GLU A 136 17.74 -5.83 9.03
C GLU A 136 18.16 -4.91 10.18
N ASP A 137 18.38 -3.62 9.89
CA ASP A 137 18.81 -2.59 10.84
C ASP A 137 17.66 -2.04 11.70
N LYS A 138 16.44 -2.56 11.56
CA LYS A 138 15.30 -2.18 12.41
C LYS A 138 15.61 -2.41 13.87
N ASN A 139 15.43 -1.38 14.71
CA ASN A 139 15.66 -1.45 16.14
C ASN A 139 14.51 -2.17 16.88
N GLU A 140 14.29 -3.44 16.53
CA GLU A 140 13.26 -4.30 17.07
C GLU A 140 13.72 -5.76 17.06
N LYS A 141 13.00 -6.61 17.79
CA LYS A 141 13.28 -8.05 17.83
C LYS A 141 12.80 -8.72 16.55
N LEU A 142 13.74 -8.99 15.67
CA LEU A 142 13.52 -9.71 14.43
C LEU A 142 14.27 -11.06 14.46
N ASP A 143 13.72 -12.08 13.82
CA ASP A 143 14.44 -13.32 13.56
C ASP A 143 15.48 -13.10 12.44
N ARG A 144 16.65 -12.63 12.83
CA ARG A 144 17.77 -12.37 11.91
C ARG A 144 18.55 -13.62 11.55
N GLU A 145 18.37 -14.70 12.32
CA GLU A 145 19.05 -15.97 12.08
C GLU A 145 18.35 -16.80 10.98
N ASN A 146 17.03 -16.61 10.84
CA ASN A 146 16.22 -17.37 9.88
C ASN A 146 15.38 -16.43 8.99
N PRO A 147 16.00 -15.56 8.18
CA PRO A 147 15.25 -14.70 7.27
C PRO A 147 14.53 -15.51 6.20
N CYS A 148 13.38 -15.03 5.77
CA CYS A 148 12.64 -15.62 4.66
C CYS A 148 13.02 -14.91 3.34
N ASP A 149 13.28 -15.66 2.28
CA ASP A 149 13.40 -15.08 0.94
C ASP A 149 12.03 -14.63 0.43
N VAL A 150 11.89 -13.35 0.10
CA VAL A 150 10.68 -12.83 -0.51
C VAL A 150 10.99 -12.14 -1.84
N ASP A 151 10.05 -12.23 -2.75
CA ASP A 151 10.10 -11.47 -3.98
C ASP A 151 9.71 -10.02 -3.69
N CYS A 152 10.44 -9.09 -4.27
CA CYS A 152 10.18 -7.65 -4.19
C CYS A 152 9.87 -7.10 -5.58
N ILE A 153 8.94 -6.17 -5.65
CA ILE A 153 8.65 -5.44 -6.89
C ILE A 153 9.06 -3.98 -6.77
N ASP A 154 9.48 -3.41 -7.89
CA ASP A 154 9.64 -1.96 -8.03
C ASP A 154 8.28 -1.28 -8.00
N LEU A 155 7.98 -0.58 -6.90
CA LEU A 155 6.68 0.06 -6.70
C LEU A 155 6.44 1.20 -7.72
N ALA A 156 7.46 1.98 -8.04
CA ALA A 156 7.33 3.06 -9.01
C ALA A 156 7.05 2.51 -10.42
N ASP A 157 7.80 1.51 -10.85
CA ASP A 157 7.60 0.83 -12.13
C ASP A 157 6.23 0.16 -12.20
N PHE A 158 5.77 -0.46 -11.10
CA PHE A 158 4.43 -1.02 -11.00
C PHE A 158 3.34 0.03 -11.22
N ILE A 159 3.44 1.18 -10.56
CA ILE A 159 2.47 2.28 -10.69
C ILE A 159 2.46 2.80 -12.12
N ILE A 160 3.62 3.07 -12.70
CA ILE A 160 3.75 3.60 -14.06
C ILE A 160 3.15 2.66 -15.10
N LYS A 161 3.39 1.35 -14.98
CA LYS A 161 2.94 0.35 -15.94
C LYS A 161 1.45 0.03 -15.87
N ASN A 162 0.84 0.19 -14.70
CA ASN A 162 -0.54 -0.29 -14.49
C ASN A 162 -1.58 0.82 -14.47
N PHE A 163 -1.20 2.06 -14.18
CA PHE A 163 -2.13 3.18 -14.01
C PHE A 163 -1.80 4.34 -14.93
N LYS A 164 -2.82 5.14 -15.23
CA LYS A 164 -2.73 6.35 -16.04
C LYS A 164 -2.76 7.58 -15.12
N VAL A 165 -2.25 8.70 -15.60
CA VAL A 165 -2.39 10.00 -14.90
C VAL A 165 -3.86 10.41 -14.70
N SER A 166 -4.77 9.88 -15.54
CA SER A 166 -6.21 10.14 -15.39
C SER A 166 -6.92 9.24 -14.37
N ASP A 167 -6.25 8.20 -13.86
CA ASP A 167 -6.81 7.34 -12.81
C ASP A 167 -6.67 8.07 -11.46
N ASN A 168 -7.55 7.76 -10.50
CA ASN A 168 -7.45 8.28 -9.14
C ASN A 168 -6.74 7.25 -8.27
N VAL A 169 -5.45 7.43 -8.04
CA VAL A 169 -4.61 6.47 -7.30
C VAL A 169 -4.42 6.93 -5.87
N ILE A 170 -4.82 6.08 -4.95
CA ILE A 170 -4.62 6.23 -3.50
C ILE A 170 -3.61 5.18 -3.05
N LEU A 171 -2.46 5.64 -2.61
CA LEU A 171 -1.34 4.81 -2.15
C LEU A 171 -1.18 4.91 -0.64
N LYS A 172 -1.23 3.78 0.06
CA LYS A 172 -0.79 3.64 1.45
C LYS A 172 0.55 2.91 1.47
N ILE A 173 1.50 3.43 2.23
CA ILE A 173 2.81 2.80 2.50
C ILE A 173 2.96 2.65 4.02
N ASP A 174 3.05 1.41 4.47
CA ASP A 174 3.23 0.99 5.84
C ASP A 174 4.01 -0.33 5.80
N VAL A 175 5.33 -0.20 5.69
CA VAL A 175 6.23 -1.29 5.32
C VAL A 175 7.40 -1.45 6.28
N GLU A 176 7.19 -0.98 7.52
CA GLU A 176 8.03 -1.27 8.67
C GLU A 176 9.50 -0.89 8.47
N GLY A 177 9.73 0.33 7.91
CA GLY A 177 11.04 0.92 7.69
C GLY A 177 11.48 1.02 6.23
N ALA A 178 10.92 0.23 5.32
CA ALA A 178 11.26 0.31 3.91
C ALA A 178 10.75 1.60 3.23
N GLU A 179 9.84 2.35 3.86
CA GLU A 179 9.39 3.67 3.39
C GLU A 179 10.55 4.67 3.26
N TYR A 180 11.58 4.56 4.11
CA TYR A 180 12.77 5.43 4.06
C TYR A 180 13.68 5.16 2.85
N ASP A 181 13.53 4.02 2.20
CA ASP A 181 14.23 3.66 0.98
C ASP A 181 13.35 3.89 -0.26
N ILE A 182 12.06 3.51 -0.18
CA ILE A 182 11.11 3.57 -1.29
C ILE A 182 10.77 5.01 -1.67
N LEU A 183 10.39 5.85 -0.71
CA LEU A 183 9.92 7.20 -0.98
C LEU A 183 10.99 8.11 -1.61
N PRO A 184 12.26 8.12 -1.14
CA PRO A 184 13.31 8.88 -1.82
C PRO A 184 13.54 8.47 -3.27
N CYS A 185 13.33 7.19 -3.60
CA CYS A 185 13.41 6.73 -4.98
C CYS A 185 12.22 7.20 -5.81
N MET A 186 11.00 7.05 -5.28
CA MET A 186 9.77 7.40 -5.99
C MET A 186 9.68 8.89 -6.33
N ILE A 187 10.04 9.79 -5.39
CA ILE A 187 9.95 11.25 -5.62
C ILE A 187 10.86 11.75 -6.74
N ASN A 188 11.91 11.01 -7.08
CA ASN A 188 12.79 11.32 -8.19
C ASN A 188 12.24 10.87 -9.55
N ILE A 189 11.11 10.15 -9.56
CA ILE A 189 10.47 9.65 -10.76
C ILE A 189 9.16 10.41 -10.97
N GLN A 190 9.26 11.56 -11.67
CA GLN A 190 8.12 12.44 -11.92
C GLN A 190 6.91 11.70 -12.45
N GLU A 191 7.12 10.81 -13.41
CA GLU A 191 6.05 10.02 -14.04
C GLU A 191 5.29 9.13 -13.05
N CYS A 192 5.93 8.65 -11.99
CA CYS A 192 5.29 7.93 -10.91
C CYS A 192 4.44 8.87 -10.06
N MET A 193 5.02 10.00 -9.61
CA MET A 193 4.35 10.93 -8.71
C MET A 193 3.15 11.62 -9.34
N GLU A 194 3.14 11.83 -10.66
CA GLU A 194 2.01 12.37 -11.42
C GLU A 194 0.78 11.45 -11.46
N ARG A 195 0.94 10.17 -11.12
CA ARG A 195 -0.15 9.19 -11.07
C ARG A 195 -0.76 9.01 -9.69
N ILE A 196 -0.16 9.60 -8.66
CA ILE A 196 -0.60 9.43 -7.27
C ILE A 196 -1.39 10.67 -6.84
N ASP A 197 -2.68 10.50 -6.56
CA ASP A 197 -3.53 11.59 -6.06
C ASP A 197 -3.46 11.72 -4.55
N SER A 198 -3.33 10.61 -3.86
CA SER A 198 -3.24 10.60 -2.39
C SER A 198 -2.18 9.62 -1.91
N LEU A 199 -1.33 10.09 -1.02
CA LEU A 199 -0.25 9.32 -0.40
C LEU A 199 -0.43 9.32 1.12
N PHE A 200 -0.57 8.14 1.68
CA PHE A 200 -0.61 7.90 3.12
C PHE A 200 0.62 7.12 3.53
N VAL A 201 1.33 7.59 4.54
CA VAL A 201 2.57 6.95 5.00
C VAL A 201 2.52 6.74 6.50
N GLU A 202 2.71 5.50 6.93
CA GLU A 202 3.07 5.20 8.30
C GLU A 202 4.59 5.29 8.45
N TRP A 203 5.03 6.16 9.34
CA TRP A 203 6.43 6.36 9.64
C TRP A 203 6.82 5.60 10.89
N HIS A 204 8.00 5.03 10.92
CA HIS A 204 8.51 4.22 12.03
C HIS A 204 9.71 4.89 12.73
N PRO A 205 9.54 6.11 13.32
CA PRO A 205 10.64 6.88 13.90
C PRO A 205 11.32 6.17 15.08
N ASN A 206 10.56 5.42 15.88
CA ASN A 206 11.08 4.72 17.05
C ASN A 206 12.06 3.59 16.66
N PHE A 207 11.88 3.01 15.49
CA PHE A 207 12.72 1.93 15.01
C PHE A 207 13.87 2.41 14.11
N PHE A 208 13.75 3.59 13.53
CA PHE A 208 14.72 4.20 12.62
C PHE A 208 14.97 5.68 12.92
N PRO A 209 15.41 6.05 14.16
CA PRO A 209 15.48 7.46 14.56
C PRO A 209 16.43 8.30 13.69
N GLU A 210 17.54 7.73 13.24
CA GLU A 210 18.50 8.44 12.41
C GLU A 210 17.97 8.66 10.98
N LYS A 211 17.45 7.63 10.33
CA LYS A 211 16.81 7.74 9.00
C LYS A 211 15.66 8.74 9.05
N HIS A 212 14.81 8.64 10.08
CA HIS A 212 13.68 9.54 10.25
C HIS A 212 14.11 10.99 10.40
N SER A 213 15.05 11.27 11.29
CA SER A 213 15.53 12.64 11.52
C SER A 213 16.15 13.29 10.27
N GLN A 214 16.77 12.49 9.41
CA GLN A 214 17.41 12.97 8.19
C GLN A 214 16.42 13.12 7.03
N LEU A 215 15.55 12.16 6.82
CA LEU A 215 14.73 12.07 5.60
C LEU A 215 13.33 12.66 5.76
N PHE A 216 12.68 12.47 6.90
CA PHE A 216 11.29 12.88 7.10
C PHE A 216 11.06 14.39 6.85
N PRO A 217 11.87 15.33 7.40
CA PRO A 217 11.65 16.75 7.16
C PRO A 217 11.76 17.13 5.66
N GLN A 218 12.69 16.51 4.95
CA GLN A 218 12.91 16.75 3.52
C GLN A 218 11.73 16.20 2.70
N LEU A 219 11.30 14.97 2.99
CA LEU A 219 10.18 14.33 2.29
C LEU A 219 8.87 15.08 2.51
N VAL A 220 8.57 15.50 3.74
CA VAL A 220 7.37 16.31 4.03
C VAL A 220 7.41 17.64 3.29
N GLN A 221 8.56 18.29 3.19
CA GLN A 221 8.70 19.52 2.39
C GLN A 221 8.42 19.26 0.90
N ILE A 222 8.94 18.18 0.34
CA ILE A 222 8.70 17.78 -1.06
C ILE A 222 7.21 17.47 -1.27
N PHE A 223 6.58 16.69 -0.39
CA PHE A 223 5.15 16.39 -0.51
C PHE A 223 4.29 17.64 -0.41
N SER A 224 4.65 18.59 0.46
CA SER A 224 3.97 19.89 0.55
C SER A 224 4.08 20.67 -0.77
N HIS A 225 5.25 20.63 -1.41
CA HIS A 225 5.47 21.26 -2.71
C HIS A 225 4.64 20.57 -3.82
N LEU A 226 4.66 19.24 -3.87
CA LEU A 226 3.86 18.46 -4.81
C LEU A 226 2.35 18.67 -4.59
N SER A 227 1.92 18.89 -3.36
CA SER A 227 0.53 19.22 -3.04
C SER A 227 0.09 20.53 -3.69
N VAL A 228 0.97 21.55 -3.69
CA VAL A 228 0.67 22.85 -4.32
C VAL A 228 0.73 22.76 -5.84
N GLN A 229 1.72 22.04 -6.38
CA GLN A 229 1.95 21.98 -7.83
C GLN A 229 1.01 21.00 -8.54
N ASN A 230 0.89 19.80 -8.01
CA ASN A 230 0.24 18.67 -8.69
C ASN A 230 -1.05 18.23 -8.01
N GLY A 231 -1.44 18.88 -6.90
CA GLY A 231 -2.63 18.51 -6.14
C GLY A 231 -2.48 17.21 -5.31
N LEU A 232 -1.25 16.70 -5.11
CA LEU A 232 -1.01 15.53 -4.27
C LEU A 232 -1.58 15.78 -2.87
N HIS A 233 -2.42 14.85 -2.40
CA HIS A 233 -2.81 14.81 -1.01
C HIS A 233 -1.86 13.91 -0.23
N TYR A 234 -1.10 14.49 0.69
CA TYR A 234 -0.27 13.73 1.63
C TYR A 234 -0.85 13.81 3.04
N ALA A 235 -0.89 12.65 3.73
CA ALA A 235 -1.21 12.59 5.16
C ALA A 235 -0.44 11.42 5.82
N PRO A 236 -0.05 11.57 7.10
CA PRO A 236 0.42 10.43 7.87
C PRO A 236 -0.73 9.43 8.05
N TRP A 237 -0.39 8.13 8.01
CA TRP A 237 -1.38 7.06 8.14
C TRP A 237 -1.94 6.98 9.57
N HIS A 238 -1.08 7.12 10.56
CA HIS A 238 -1.44 7.31 11.96
C HIS A 238 -1.01 8.71 12.41
N PRO A 239 -1.95 9.67 12.53
CA PRO A 239 -1.63 10.97 13.10
C PRO A 239 -1.53 10.83 14.62
N ALA A 240 -0.37 10.87 15.14
CA ALA A 240 -0.01 10.92 16.57
C ALA A 240 0.29 9.56 17.23
N TRP A 241 1.55 9.28 17.24
CA TRP A 241 2.22 8.75 18.42
C TRP A 241 3.19 9.79 18.95
#